data_88ea3b3186b46923f7d46aa83cbe1e4c
#
_entry.id   88ea3b3186b46923f7d46aa83cbe1e4c
#
_cell.length_a   1.000
_cell.length_b   1.000
_cell.length_c   1.000
_cell.angle_alpha   90.00
_cell.angle_beta   90.00
_cell.angle_gamma   90.00
#
_symmetry.space_group_name_H-M   'P 1'
#
loop_
_entity.id
_entity.type
_entity.pdbx_description
1 polymer ?
#
loop_
_entity_poly.entity_id
_entity_poly.type
_entity_poly.pdbx_seq_one_letter_code
_entity_poly.pdbx_strand_id
1 'polypeptide(L)'
;EAGGYTGSPIAPGCMCVFSCYEVPHARVDGFDVCVNKPRTNAYRAPGSTQVCFATETIVDEICKELDIEPTEFRLNNAAKEGVRRVDGPVYGKVGMEETVQAIRDSDHYQTPLTGKFQGRGIATGFWFNCGLKSAATATVNPDGTVSLVEGSTDIGGSRTGLAMQLAETLGITAEEVKPAVVDTDSVGYTDVTGGSRVTFATGIAAIKAGNDIQQQMCARAAMIWDCDEAVVRYEDGCIIGSENNRFTFKELAAKINATGGPIAGR
;
A
#
# COMPACT_ATOMS: atom_id res chain seq x y z
N GLU A 1 21.50 -8.19 17.84
CA GLU A 1 22.14 -7.14 18.66
C GLU A 1 21.27 -5.90 18.71
N ALA A 2 20.98 -5.38 19.90
CA ALA A 2 20.18 -4.16 20.10
C ALA A 2 21.01 -2.86 20.00
N GLY A 3 22.31 -2.97 20.18
CA GLY A 3 23.18 -1.83 20.45
C GLY A 3 23.19 -1.46 21.92
N GLY A 4 23.36 -0.17 22.26
CA GLY A 4 23.57 0.28 23.63
C GLY A 4 22.40 0.09 24.61
N TYR A 5 21.18 -0.20 24.10
CA TYR A 5 19.98 -0.48 24.92
C TYR A 5 18.90 -1.23 24.12
N THR A 6 17.95 -1.84 24.82
CA THR A 6 16.90 -2.66 24.21
C THR A 6 15.92 -1.86 23.35
N GLY A 7 15.09 -2.55 22.57
CA GLY A 7 14.08 -1.98 21.68
C GLY A 7 14.48 -2.04 20.20
N SER A 8 15.30 -3.01 19.82
CA SER A 8 15.55 -3.35 18.41
C SER A 8 14.28 -3.91 17.74
N PRO A 9 14.23 -3.97 16.40
CA PRO A 9 13.08 -4.54 15.68
C PRO A 9 13.00 -6.08 15.76
N ILE A 10 13.24 -6.66 16.95
CA ILE A 10 13.23 -8.10 17.18
C ILE A 10 11.83 -8.71 17.04
N ALA A 11 10.80 -8.05 17.57
CA ALA A 11 9.44 -8.56 17.53
C ALA A 11 8.91 -8.71 16.09
N PRO A 12 8.99 -7.70 15.20
CA PRO A 12 8.65 -7.87 13.79
C PRO A 12 9.49 -8.95 13.09
N GLY A 13 10.78 -9.10 13.45
CA GLY A 13 11.61 -10.18 12.94
C GLY A 13 11.05 -11.55 13.31
N CYS A 14 10.75 -11.79 14.59
CA CYS A 14 10.15 -13.05 15.05
C CYS A 14 8.82 -13.38 14.34
N MET A 15 7.99 -12.36 14.07
CA MET A 15 6.73 -12.51 13.34
C MET A 15 6.95 -12.97 11.90
N CYS A 16 8.07 -12.63 11.28
CA CYS A 16 8.33 -12.86 9.85
C CYS A 16 9.10 -14.14 9.53
N VAL A 17 9.74 -14.80 10.52
CA VAL A 17 10.68 -15.92 10.28
C VAL A 17 10.10 -17.01 9.38
N PHE A 18 8.91 -17.51 9.66
CA PHE A 18 8.26 -18.59 8.90
C PHE A 18 7.04 -18.12 8.09
N SER A 19 6.86 -16.81 7.93
CA SER A 19 5.61 -16.30 7.36
C SER A 19 5.38 -16.65 5.89
N CYS A 20 6.42 -17.05 5.14
CA CYS A 20 6.26 -17.52 3.76
C CYS A 20 5.91 -19.03 3.67
N TYR A 21 5.99 -19.77 4.77
CA TYR A 21 5.92 -21.22 4.77
C TYR A 21 4.82 -21.74 5.70
N GLU A 22 4.23 -22.88 5.31
CA GLU A 22 3.38 -23.66 6.17
C GLU A 22 4.26 -24.55 7.06
N VAL A 23 4.37 -24.19 8.35
CA VAL A 23 5.13 -24.94 9.34
C VAL A 23 4.19 -25.36 10.47
N PRO A 24 3.77 -26.63 10.53
CA PRO A 24 2.74 -27.11 11.50
C PRO A 24 3.15 -26.90 12.95
N HIS A 25 4.43 -27.04 13.25
CA HIS A 25 4.99 -26.91 14.60
C HIS A 25 6.21 -25.98 14.57
N ALA A 26 6.05 -24.77 15.07
CA ALA A 26 7.11 -23.76 15.08
C ALA A 26 7.21 -23.09 16.44
N ARG A 27 8.43 -22.80 16.84
CA ARG A 27 8.75 -21.95 17.98
C ARG A 27 9.83 -20.97 17.56
N VAL A 28 9.63 -19.68 17.87
CA VAL A 28 10.61 -18.62 17.62
C VAL A 28 10.91 -17.92 18.92
N ASP A 29 12.17 -17.97 19.35
CA ASP A 29 12.65 -17.26 20.53
C ASP A 29 13.55 -16.09 20.07
N GLY A 30 13.16 -14.86 20.38
CA GLY A 30 13.89 -13.63 20.05
C GLY A 30 14.60 -13.06 21.27
N PHE A 31 15.88 -12.73 21.13
CA PHE A 31 16.70 -12.16 22.19
C PHE A 31 17.24 -10.79 21.78
N ASP A 32 16.89 -9.76 22.54
CA ASP A 32 17.38 -8.41 22.33
C ASP A 32 18.64 -8.19 23.16
N VAL A 33 19.80 -8.35 22.53
CA VAL A 33 21.11 -8.37 23.21
C VAL A 33 21.77 -7.01 23.12
N CYS A 34 21.97 -6.37 24.28
CA CYS A 34 22.71 -5.12 24.39
C CYS A 34 24.21 -5.33 24.20
N VAL A 35 24.82 -4.48 23.40
CA VAL A 35 26.25 -4.53 23.06
C VAL A 35 26.82 -3.10 22.89
N ASN A 36 28.14 -2.95 22.97
CA ASN A 36 28.84 -1.67 22.79
C ASN A 36 28.88 -1.24 21.31
N LYS A 37 27.69 -1.05 20.71
CA LYS A 37 27.51 -0.60 19.34
C LYS A 37 26.40 0.45 19.26
N PRO A 38 26.32 1.24 18.18
CA PRO A 38 25.16 2.11 17.95
C PRO A 38 23.86 1.32 18.01
N ARG A 39 22.78 1.97 18.47
CA ARG A 39 21.47 1.33 18.56
C ARG A 39 20.97 0.88 17.21
N THR A 40 20.48 -0.35 17.14
CA THR A 40 19.71 -0.87 16.01
C THR A 40 18.30 -0.29 16.06
N ASN A 41 17.81 0.23 14.97
CA ASN A 41 16.49 0.86 14.91
C ASN A 41 15.72 0.43 13.65
N ALA A 42 14.44 0.80 13.62
CA ALA A 42 13.56 0.48 12.51
C ALA A 42 13.99 1.20 11.22
N TYR A 43 14.16 0.43 10.15
CA TYR A 43 14.40 0.92 8.81
C TYR A 43 13.72 -0.02 7.80
N ARG A 44 12.70 0.45 7.12
CA ARG A 44 11.92 -0.21 6.06
C ARG A 44 11.79 -1.74 6.20
N ALA A 45 10.61 -2.24 6.59
CA ALA A 45 10.36 -3.64 6.98
C ALA A 45 11.32 -4.15 8.08
N PRO A 46 11.38 -3.43 9.23
CA PRO A 46 12.38 -3.68 10.27
C PRO A 46 12.26 -5.10 10.82
N GLY A 47 13.39 -5.82 10.87
CA GLY A 47 13.46 -7.22 11.31
C GLY A 47 13.13 -8.23 10.21
N SER A 48 12.20 -7.94 9.30
CA SER A 48 11.83 -8.87 8.22
C SER A 48 12.99 -9.14 7.27
N THR A 49 13.68 -8.12 6.81
CA THR A 49 14.83 -8.27 5.88
C THR A 49 15.93 -9.12 6.45
N GLN A 50 16.23 -8.97 7.75
CA GLN A 50 17.27 -9.74 8.44
C GLN A 50 16.88 -11.22 8.57
N VAL A 51 15.64 -11.51 8.99
CA VAL A 51 15.20 -12.91 9.15
C VAL A 51 14.95 -13.57 7.82
N CYS A 52 14.45 -12.85 6.81
CA CYS A 52 14.31 -13.40 5.45
C CYS A 52 15.68 -13.83 4.89
N PHE A 53 16.70 -13.00 5.04
CA PHE A 53 18.05 -13.39 4.61
C PHE A 53 18.49 -14.71 5.28
N ALA A 54 18.35 -14.82 6.59
CA ALA A 54 18.75 -16.02 7.33
C ALA A 54 17.90 -17.25 6.95
N THR A 55 16.58 -17.10 6.90
CA THR A 55 15.66 -18.21 6.59
C THR A 55 15.89 -18.71 5.15
N GLU A 56 15.97 -17.80 4.19
CA GLU A 56 16.10 -18.17 2.78
C GLU A 56 17.49 -18.75 2.47
N THR A 57 18.54 -18.33 3.19
CA THR A 57 19.85 -18.98 3.11
C THR A 57 19.78 -20.43 3.58
N ILE A 58 19.11 -20.69 4.71
CA ILE A 58 18.92 -22.06 5.21
C ILE A 58 18.05 -22.89 4.25
N VAL A 59 16.99 -22.29 3.67
CA VAL A 59 16.17 -22.95 2.65
C VAL A 59 17.00 -23.36 1.43
N ASP A 60 17.88 -22.48 0.95
CA ASP A 60 18.78 -22.81 -0.17
C ASP A 60 19.78 -23.93 0.20
N GLU A 61 20.31 -23.95 1.43
CA GLU A 61 21.14 -25.03 1.93
C GLU A 61 20.37 -26.36 1.98
N ILE A 62 19.15 -26.35 2.48
CA ILE A 62 18.25 -27.53 2.49
C ILE A 62 17.98 -28.04 1.07
N CYS A 63 17.65 -27.15 0.14
CA CYS A 63 17.42 -27.50 -1.25
C CYS A 63 18.65 -28.21 -1.87
N LYS A 64 19.84 -27.69 -1.59
CA LYS A 64 21.10 -28.26 -2.06
C LYS A 64 21.38 -29.63 -1.44
N GLU A 65 21.19 -29.78 -0.14
CA GLU A 65 21.45 -31.06 0.56
C GLU A 65 20.46 -32.16 0.17
N LEU A 66 19.21 -31.80 -0.14
CA LEU A 66 18.16 -32.74 -0.55
C LEU A 66 18.05 -32.91 -2.06
N ASP A 67 18.84 -32.19 -2.85
CA ASP A 67 18.76 -32.16 -4.31
C ASP A 67 17.35 -31.81 -4.83
N ILE A 68 16.74 -30.80 -4.20
CA ILE A 68 15.39 -30.29 -4.55
C ILE A 68 15.56 -28.94 -5.26
N GLU A 69 14.82 -28.74 -6.35
CA GLU A 69 14.80 -27.46 -7.05
C GLU A 69 14.22 -26.34 -6.15
N PRO A 70 14.87 -25.16 -6.05
CA PRO A 70 14.50 -24.12 -5.09
C PRO A 70 13.06 -23.59 -5.19
N THR A 71 12.49 -23.50 -6.40
CA THR A 71 11.08 -23.09 -6.54
C THR A 71 10.12 -24.20 -6.17
N GLU A 72 10.47 -25.46 -6.46
CA GLU A 72 9.68 -26.63 -6.05
C GLU A 72 9.59 -26.73 -4.53
N PHE A 73 10.70 -26.59 -3.82
CA PHE A 73 10.69 -26.59 -2.35
C PHE A 73 9.74 -25.50 -1.81
N ARG A 74 9.82 -24.28 -2.36
CA ARG A 74 8.99 -23.16 -1.93
C ARG A 74 7.52 -23.34 -2.24
N LEU A 75 7.18 -23.91 -3.40
CA LEU A 75 5.79 -24.23 -3.75
C LEU A 75 5.20 -25.33 -2.86
N ASN A 76 5.97 -26.38 -2.59
CA ASN A 76 5.52 -27.51 -1.77
C ASN A 76 5.27 -27.11 -0.31
N ASN A 77 5.94 -26.06 0.18
CA ASN A 77 5.86 -25.57 1.54
C ASN A 77 5.23 -24.19 1.68
N ALA A 78 4.63 -23.65 0.63
CA ALA A 78 4.08 -22.30 0.60
C ALA A 78 2.98 -22.09 1.64
N ALA A 79 3.02 -20.95 2.32
CA ALA A 79 1.90 -20.51 3.13
C ALA A 79 0.68 -20.23 2.25
N LYS A 80 -0.51 -20.70 2.68
CA LYS A 80 -1.77 -20.63 1.96
C LYS A 80 -2.85 -19.98 2.82
N GLU A 81 -3.98 -19.66 2.20
CA GLU A 81 -5.18 -19.26 2.94
C GLU A 81 -5.53 -20.32 4.02
N GLY A 82 -5.84 -19.85 5.22
CA GLY A 82 -6.13 -20.72 6.37
C GLY A 82 -4.91 -21.16 7.19
N VAL A 83 -3.69 -20.99 6.68
CA VAL A 83 -2.46 -21.31 7.44
C VAL A 83 -2.29 -20.33 8.60
N ARG A 84 -1.97 -20.83 9.77
CA ARG A 84 -1.67 -20.02 10.96
C ARG A 84 -0.19 -19.66 11.00
N ARG A 85 0.08 -18.36 11.13
CA ARG A 85 1.43 -17.85 11.37
C ARG A 85 1.92 -18.19 12.78
N VAL A 86 3.23 -18.20 12.97
CA VAL A 86 3.86 -18.47 14.26
C VAL A 86 3.46 -17.47 15.36
N ASP A 87 3.11 -16.24 14.99
CA ASP A 87 2.64 -15.19 15.89
C ASP A 87 1.12 -15.21 16.14
N GLY A 88 0.39 -16.19 15.59
CA GLY A 88 -1.00 -16.48 15.87
C GLY A 88 -2.05 -16.14 14.81
N PRO A 89 -1.98 -15.09 14.02
CA PRO A 89 -2.92 -14.78 12.95
C PRO A 89 -3.02 -15.88 11.90
N VAL A 90 -4.21 -16.01 11.32
CA VAL A 90 -4.48 -16.92 10.19
C VAL A 90 -4.50 -16.11 8.92
N TYR A 91 -3.85 -16.60 7.87
CA TYR A 91 -3.90 -15.93 6.57
C TYR A 91 -5.31 -15.97 5.98
N GLY A 92 -5.76 -14.80 5.53
CA GLY A 92 -6.78 -14.72 4.50
C GLY A 92 -6.17 -15.09 3.14
N LYS A 93 -6.73 -14.52 2.08
CA LYS A 93 -6.21 -14.74 0.74
C LYS A 93 -4.76 -14.24 0.62
N VAL A 94 -3.84 -15.11 0.22
CA VAL A 94 -2.41 -14.83 0.06
C VAL A 94 -1.91 -15.47 -1.24
N GLY A 95 -1.10 -14.73 -2.00
CA GLY A 95 -0.63 -15.15 -3.34
C GLY A 95 0.80 -15.69 -3.36
N MET A 96 1.22 -16.45 -2.36
CA MET A 96 2.58 -16.99 -2.29
C MET A 96 2.86 -17.98 -3.41
N GLU A 97 1.96 -18.94 -3.64
CA GLU A 97 2.10 -19.96 -4.68
C GLU A 97 2.13 -19.31 -6.07
N GLU A 98 1.18 -18.42 -6.36
CA GLU A 98 1.09 -17.73 -7.64
C GLU A 98 2.32 -16.86 -7.92
N THR A 99 2.88 -16.25 -6.89
CA THR A 99 4.09 -15.41 -7.02
C THR A 99 5.30 -16.27 -7.36
N VAL A 100 5.52 -17.38 -6.65
CA VAL A 100 6.65 -18.30 -6.93
C VAL A 100 6.47 -18.95 -8.29
N GLN A 101 5.24 -19.35 -8.65
CA GLN A 101 4.96 -19.94 -9.97
C GLN A 101 5.24 -18.95 -11.09
N ALA A 102 4.82 -17.69 -10.95
CA ALA A 102 5.08 -16.65 -11.96
C ALA A 102 6.59 -16.42 -12.18
N ILE A 103 7.40 -16.48 -11.10
CA ILE A 103 8.86 -16.41 -11.22
C ILE A 103 9.41 -17.64 -11.92
N ARG A 104 8.99 -18.85 -11.52
CA ARG A 104 9.41 -20.13 -12.12
C ARG A 104 9.14 -20.16 -13.63
N ASP A 105 8.00 -19.63 -14.06
CA ASP A 105 7.57 -19.64 -15.46
C ASP A 105 8.16 -18.48 -16.29
N SER A 106 8.87 -17.53 -15.65
CA SER A 106 9.46 -16.40 -16.35
C SER A 106 10.63 -16.78 -17.24
N ASP A 107 10.77 -16.10 -18.37
CA ASP A 107 11.91 -16.25 -19.29
C ASP A 107 13.23 -16.06 -18.56
N HIS A 108 13.28 -15.12 -17.60
CA HIS A 108 14.45 -14.88 -16.78
C HIS A 108 14.86 -16.12 -15.99
N TYR A 109 13.92 -16.81 -15.35
CA TYR A 109 14.22 -18.01 -14.56
C TYR A 109 14.54 -19.21 -15.43
N GLN A 110 13.87 -19.36 -16.56
CA GLN A 110 14.04 -20.49 -17.49
C GLN A 110 15.30 -20.39 -18.35
N THR A 111 15.83 -19.18 -18.58
CA THR A 111 17.02 -19.00 -19.43
C THR A 111 18.25 -19.65 -18.81
N PRO A 112 18.95 -20.57 -19.47
CA PRO A 112 20.16 -21.19 -18.96
C PRO A 112 21.26 -20.18 -18.65
N LEU A 113 22.00 -20.39 -17.58
CA LEU A 113 23.20 -19.62 -17.24
C LEU A 113 24.40 -20.20 -18.03
N THR A 114 25.00 -19.40 -18.89
CA THR A 114 26.11 -19.84 -19.76
C THR A 114 27.46 -19.19 -19.42
N GLY A 115 27.46 -18.16 -18.57
CA GLY A 115 28.65 -17.41 -18.18
C GLY A 115 29.35 -18.01 -16.97
N LYS A 116 30.70 -17.95 -16.99
CA LYS A 116 31.55 -18.50 -15.91
C LYS A 116 31.26 -17.90 -14.53
N PHE A 117 30.81 -16.64 -14.47
CA PHE A 117 30.60 -15.90 -13.22
C PHE A 117 29.13 -15.48 -13.08
N GLN A 118 28.21 -16.30 -13.56
CA GLN A 118 26.77 -16.10 -13.43
C GLN A 118 26.23 -16.99 -12.31
N GLY A 119 25.25 -16.46 -11.58
CA GLY A 119 24.50 -17.18 -10.56
C GLY A 119 23.06 -16.71 -10.59
N ARG A 120 22.15 -17.57 -10.20
CA ARG A 120 20.75 -17.26 -9.99
C ARG A 120 20.34 -17.70 -8.60
N GLY A 121 19.63 -16.85 -7.90
CA GLY A 121 19.04 -17.17 -6.62
C GLY A 121 17.55 -16.77 -6.62
N ILE A 122 16.79 -17.40 -5.76
CA ILE A 122 15.41 -17.04 -5.44
C ILE A 122 15.28 -16.93 -3.93
N ALA A 123 14.54 -15.94 -3.48
CA ALA A 123 14.18 -15.79 -2.08
C ALA A 123 12.76 -15.27 -1.97
N THR A 124 12.07 -15.68 -0.92
CA THR A 124 10.72 -15.19 -0.59
C THR A 124 10.78 -14.26 0.62
N GLY A 125 9.83 -13.36 0.74
CA GLY A 125 9.78 -12.43 1.86
C GLY A 125 8.37 -12.08 2.23
N PHE A 126 8.17 -11.75 3.49
CA PHE A 126 6.89 -11.33 4.03
C PHE A 126 7.03 -10.02 4.79
N TRP A 127 6.08 -9.12 4.52
CA TRP A 127 5.83 -7.97 5.35
C TRP A 127 4.32 -7.71 5.41
N PHE A 128 3.84 -7.41 6.58
CA PHE A 128 2.43 -7.14 6.81
C PHE A 128 2.08 -5.66 6.57
N ASN A 129 0.79 -5.40 6.31
CA ASN A 129 0.22 -4.05 6.30
C ASN A 129 -0.56 -3.85 7.60
N CYS A 130 -0.19 -2.86 8.39
CA CYS A 130 -0.85 -2.58 9.67
C CYS A 130 -2.24 -1.94 9.53
N GLY A 131 -2.60 -1.44 8.35
CA GLY A 131 -3.80 -0.62 8.18
C GLY A 131 -3.70 0.66 8.98
N LEU A 132 -4.25 0.70 10.19
CA LEU A 132 -4.33 1.87 11.08
C LEU A 132 -5.22 2.99 10.49
N LYS A 133 -5.32 4.14 11.19
CA LYS A 133 -6.24 5.22 10.83
C LYS A 133 -5.52 6.31 10.04
N SER A 134 -6.22 6.92 9.10
CA SER A 134 -5.79 8.11 8.36
C SER A 134 -6.96 9.03 8.08
N ALA A 135 -6.62 10.32 7.97
CA ALA A 135 -7.50 11.34 7.45
C ALA A 135 -6.86 12.02 6.23
N ALA A 136 -7.67 12.41 5.29
CA ALA A 136 -7.30 13.24 4.15
C ALA A 136 -8.46 14.20 3.84
N THR A 137 -8.13 15.37 3.32
CA THR A 137 -9.12 16.33 2.83
C THR A 137 -8.72 16.75 1.43
N ALA A 138 -9.68 16.77 0.52
CA ALA A 138 -9.47 17.21 -0.86
C ALA A 138 -10.42 18.37 -1.17
N THR A 139 -9.92 19.42 -1.81
CA THR A 139 -10.69 20.61 -2.18
C THR A 139 -10.58 20.88 -3.66
N VAL A 140 -11.71 21.07 -4.33
CA VAL A 140 -11.77 21.38 -5.75
C VAL A 140 -11.48 22.88 -5.96
N ASN A 141 -10.52 23.19 -6.81
CA ASN A 141 -10.17 24.55 -7.20
C ASN A 141 -10.93 24.95 -8.48
N PRO A 142 -11.22 26.26 -8.68
CA PRO A 142 -11.98 26.73 -9.86
C PRO A 142 -11.30 26.46 -11.21
N ASP A 143 -10.00 26.22 -11.21
CA ASP A 143 -9.22 25.88 -12.41
C ASP A 143 -9.30 24.41 -12.81
N GLY A 144 -10.01 23.59 -12.02
CA GLY A 144 -10.15 22.15 -12.20
C GLY A 144 -9.05 21.32 -11.51
N THR A 145 -8.11 21.97 -10.81
CA THR A 145 -7.17 21.24 -9.97
C THR A 145 -7.77 20.87 -8.62
N VAL A 146 -7.19 19.88 -7.93
CA VAL A 146 -7.61 19.44 -6.62
C VAL A 146 -6.47 19.52 -5.63
N SER A 147 -6.65 20.25 -4.54
CA SER A 147 -5.70 20.29 -3.43
C SER A 147 -5.98 19.10 -2.51
N LEU A 148 -5.00 18.21 -2.33
CA LEU A 148 -5.07 17.08 -1.41
C LEU A 148 -4.19 17.36 -0.19
N VAL A 149 -4.79 17.34 1.00
CA VAL A 149 -4.09 17.60 2.28
C VAL A 149 -4.16 16.34 3.13
N GLU A 150 -3.02 15.92 3.67
CA GLU A 150 -2.92 14.72 4.49
C GLU A 150 -1.79 14.83 5.52
N GLY A 151 -1.83 14.01 6.59
CA GLY A 151 -0.90 14.10 7.72
C GLY A 151 0.18 13.01 7.76
N SER A 152 0.29 12.16 6.75
CA SER A 152 1.30 11.11 6.72
C SER A 152 2.63 11.63 6.18
N THR A 153 3.74 11.20 6.78
CA THR A 153 5.08 11.53 6.28
C THR A 153 5.29 10.92 4.89
N ASP A 154 5.81 11.69 3.96
CA ASP A 154 6.24 11.17 2.66
C ASP A 154 7.47 10.28 2.81
N ILE A 155 7.31 9.02 2.47
CA ILE A 155 8.35 7.98 2.58
C ILE A 155 9.01 7.64 1.23
N GLY A 156 9.08 8.63 0.33
CA GLY A 156 9.67 8.48 -0.98
C GLY A 156 8.64 8.13 -2.05
N GLY A 157 7.80 9.10 -2.40
CA GLY A 157 6.80 9.00 -3.47
C GLY A 157 5.38 8.69 -2.98
N SER A 158 5.12 8.60 -1.68
CA SER A 158 3.76 8.36 -1.17
C SER A 158 2.80 9.49 -1.55
N ARG A 159 3.22 10.75 -1.51
CA ARG A 159 2.41 11.89 -1.99
C ARG A 159 1.95 11.71 -3.44
N THR A 160 2.86 11.32 -4.32
CA THR A 160 2.52 11.03 -5.72
C THR A 160 1.53 9.88 -5.83
N GLY A 161 1.75 8.79 -5.09
CA GLY A 161 0.83 7.66 -5.06
C GLY A 161 -0.58 8.04 -4.59
N LEU A 162 -0.69 8.90 -3.56
CA LEU A 162 -1.97 9.40 -3.08
C LEU A 162 -2.66 10.32 -4.10
N ALA A 163 -1.88 11.17 -4.79
CA ALA A 163 -2.40 12.00 -5.88
C ALA A 163 -2.96 11.14 -7.02
N MET A 164 -2.26 10.07 -7.41
CA MET A 164 -2.74 9.13 -8.43
C MET A 164 -4.04 8.44 -8.02
N GLN A 165 -4.16 7.98 -6.78
CA GLN A 165 -5.39 7.32 -6.27
C GLN A 165 -6.60 8.27 -6.25
N LEU A 166 -6.40 9.52 -5.83
CA LEU A 166 -7.45 10.54 -5.89
C LEU A 166 -7.82 10.90 -7.32
N ALA A 167 -6.81 11.08 -8.19
CA ALA A 167 -7.00 11.39 -9.59
C ALA A 167 -7.80 10.29 -10.33
N GLU A 168 -7.44 9.03 -10.12
CA GLU A 168 -8.17 7.88 -10.66
C GLU A 168 -9.62 7.85 -10.18
N THR A 169 -9.85 8.11 -8.88
CA THR A 169 -11.21 8.21 -8.32
C THR A 169 -12.02 9.31 -9.00
N LEU A 170 -11.40 10.45 -9.30
CA LEU A 170 -12.06 11.60 -9.92
C LEU A 170 -12.07 11.58 -11.45
N GLY A 171 -11.40 10.63 -12.11
CA GLY A 171 -11.27 10.59 -13.56
C GLY A 171 -10.53 11.80 -14.14
N ILE A 172 -9.55 12.33 -13.41
CA ILE A 172 -8.67 13.44 -13.82
C ILE A 172 -7.21 12.96 -13.86
N THR A 173 -6.28 13.80 -14.32
CA THR A 173 -4.86 13.41 -14.34
C THR A 173 -4.20 13.62 -12.97
N ALA A 174 -3.15 12.85 -12.68
CA ALA A 174 -2.41 12.97 -11.42
C ALA A 174 -1.74 14.36 -11.26
N GLU A 175 -1.39 15.02 -12.35
CA GLU A 175 -0.80 16.36 -12.40
C GLU A 175 -1.80 17.44 -11.97
N GLU A 176 -3.11 17.18 -12.10
CA GLU A 176 -4.17 18.07 -11.64
C GLU A 176 -4.39 17.96 -10.12
N VAL A 177 -3.85 16.95 -9.45
CA VAL A 177 -3.89 16.82 -7.99
C VAL A 177 -2.61 17.40 -7.38
N LYS A 178 -2.78 18.31 -6.41
CA LYS A 178 -1.70 18.98 -5.67
C LYS A 178 -1.62 18.44 -4.24
N PRO A 179 -0.83 17.36 -3.99
CA PRO A 179 -0.73 16.79 -2.68
C PRO A 179 0.19 17.61 -1.77
N ALA A 180 -0.22 17.81 -0.52
CA ALA A 180 0.57 18.45 0.51
C ALA A 180 0.50 17.68 1.83
N VAL A 181 1.67 17.42 2.42
CA VAL A 181 1.78 17.01 3.82
C VAL A 181 1.72 18.29 4.66
N VAL A 182 0.77 18.34 5.58
CA VAL A 182 0.52 19.54 6.37
C VAL A 182 0.70 19.29 7.86
N ASP A 183 0.57 20.35 8.63
CA ASP A 183 0.58 20.33 10.08
C ASP A 183 -0.54 19.44 10.64
N THR A 184 -0.22 18.66 11.66
CA THR A 184 -1.18 17.76 12.34
C THR A 184 -2.34 18.49 13.02
N ASP A 185 -2.21 19.79 13.28
CA ASP A 185 -3.30 20.62 13.80
C ASP A 185 -4.29 21.03 12.69
N SER A 186 -3.89 20.91 11.43
CA SER A 186 -4.67 21.34 10.26
C SER A 186 -5.40 20.21 9.54
N VAL A 187 -5.14 18.97 9.90
CA VAL A 187 -5.71 17.76 9.29
C VAL A 187 -6.22 16.81 10.38
N GLY A 188 -7.18 15.95 10.05
CA GLY A 188 -7.68 14.93 10.96
C GLY A 188 -6.60 13.94 11.40
N TYR A 189 -6.90 13.17 12.44
CA TYR A 189 -5.96 12.22 13.03
C TYR A 189 -5.40 11.24 11.99
N THR A 190 -4.09 11.08 12.01
CA THR A 190 -3.34 10.12 11.20
C THR A 190 -2.34 9.40 12.09
N ASP A 191 -2.38 8.07 12.08
CA ASP A 191 -1.45 7.22 12.83
C ASP A 191 -0.01 7.34 12.32
N VAL A 192 0.92 6.85 13.14
CA VAL A 192 2.34 6.83 12.83
C VAL A 192 2.63 6.20 11.47
N THR A 193 3.58 6.75 10.74
CA THR A 193 4.10 6.17 9.50
C THR A 193 4.96 4.95 9.82
N GLY A 194 4.37 3.76 9.71
CA GLY A 194 4.99 2.47 10.01
C GLY A 194 4.09 1.31 9.58
N GLY A 195 4.63 0.11 9.40
CA GLY A 195 3.86 -1.07 9.00
C GLY A 195 3.25 -0.98 7.61
N SER A 196 3.90 -0.29 6.68
CA SER A 196 3.51 -0.16 5.25
C SER A 196 2.09 0.39 5.02
N ARG A 197 1.64 1.29 5.89
CA ARG A 197 0.25 1.74 5.90
C ARG A 197 -0.07 2.96 5.03
N VAL A 198 0.91 3.83 4.74
CA VAL A 198 0.62 5.15 4.16
C VAL A 198 -0.12 5.05 2.83
N THR A 199 0.44 4.40 1.84
CA THR A 199 -0.20 4.24 0.52
C THR A 199 -1.56 3.54 0.61
N PHE A 200 -1.71 2.59 1.54
CA PHE A 200 -2.96 1.85 1.73
C PHE A 200 -3.99 2.67 2.55
N ALA A 201 -3.68 3.00 3.80
CA ALA A 201 -4.67 3.60 4.70
C ALA A 201 -4.95 5.07 4.38
N THR A 202 -3.91 5.86 4.06
CA THR A 202 -4.10 7.25 3.62
C THR A 202 -4.66 7.30 2.19
N GLY A 203 -4.30 6.32 1.35
CA GLY A 203 -4.90 6.14 0.03
C GLY A 203 -6.41 5.91 0.10
N ILE A 204 -6.88 5.03 0.99
CA ILE A 204 -8.33 4.84 1.23
C ILE A 204 -9.00 6.15 1.69
N ALA A 205 -8.33 6.93 2.54
CA ALA A 205 -8.87 8.23 2.95
C ALA A 205 -8.96 9.21 1.76
N ALA A 206 -7.96 9.25 0.89
CA ALA A 206 -7.98 10.06 -0.33
C ALA A 206 -9.10 9.61 -1.31
N ILE A 207 -9.28 8.30 -1.50
CA ILE A 207 -10.37 7.74 -2.32
C ILE A 207 -11.74 8.12 -1.74
N LYS A 208 -11.92 8.04 -0.42
CA LYS A 208 -13.18 8.44 0.24
C LYS A 208 -13.45 9.94 0.06
N ALA A 209 -12.44 10.78 0.20
CA ALA A 209 -12.55 12.20 -0.08
C ALA A 209 -12.93 12.47 -1.56
N GLY A 210 -12.40 11.68 -2.49
CA GLY A 210 -12.77 11.71 -3.91
C GLY A 210 -14.24 11.33 -4.13
N ASN A 211 -14.71 10.27 -3.51
CA ASN A 211 -16.12 9.84 -3.61
C ASN A 211 -17.08 10.90 -3.04
N ASP A 212 -16.71 11.54 -1.94
CA ASP A 212 -17.49 12.66 -1.38
C ASP A 212 -17.53 13.86 -2.34
N ILE A 213 -16.40 14.19 -2.98
CA ILE A 213 -16.37 15.21 -4.05
C ILE A 213 -17.30 14.84 -5.20
N GLN A 214 -17.29 13.60 -5.67
CA GLN A 214 -18.19 13.14 -6.75
C GLN A 214 -19.66 13.37 -6.39
N GLN A 215 -20.07 13.02 -5.17
CA GLN A 215 -21.43 13.25 -4.70
C GLN A 215 -21.79 14.75 -4.68
N GLN A 216 -20.91 15.58 -4.13
CA GLN A 216 -21.11 17.02 -4.07
C GLN A 216 -21.14 17.66 -5.48
N MET A 217 -20.35 17.14 -6.43
CA MET A 217 -20.37 17.58 -7.83
C MET A 217 -21.70 17.19 -8.51
N CYS A 218 -22.21 15.99 -8.27
CA CYS A 218 -23.54 15.60 -8.77
C CYS A 218 -24.66 16.49 -8.22
N ALA A 219 -24.67 16.70 -6.91
CA ALA A 219 -25.65 17.59 -6.27
C ALA A 219 -25.57 19.03 -6.83
N ARG A 220 -24.35 19.54 -7.06
CA ARG A 220 -24.15 20.86 -7.64
C ARG A 220 -24.63 20.94 -9.08
N ALA A 221 -24.39 19.93 -9.88
CA ALA A 221 -24.87 19.87 -11.27
C ALA A 221 -26.40 19.79 -11.32
N ALA A 222 -27.01 18.96 -10.46
CA ALA A 222 -28.48 18.88 -10.34
C ALA A 222 -29.10 20.23 -10.02
N MET A 223 -28.53 20.98 -9.09
CA MET A 223 -28.96 22.34 -8.75
C MET A 223 -28.83 23.29 -9.96
N ILE A 224 -27.74 23.21 -10.72
CA ILE A 224 -27.53 24.08 -11.91
C ILE A 224 -28.53 23.73 -13.03
N TRP A 225 -28.86 22.46 -13.19
CA TRP A 225 -29.79 21.95 -14.22
C TRP A 225 -31.25 21.95 -13.80
N ASP A 226 -31.53 22.33 -12.55
CA ASP A 226 -32.89 22.34 -11.95
C ASP A 226 -33.61 20.97 -12.09
N CYS A 227 -32.87 19.91 -11.70
CA CYS A 227 -33.35 18.53 -11.80
C CYS A 227 -33.09 17.74 -10.49
N ASP A 228 -33.72 16.55 -10.40
CA ASP A 228 -33.48 15.65 -9.29
C ASP A 228 -32.05 15.11 -9.30
N GLU A 229 -31.36 15.12 -8.16
CA GLU A 229 -30.03 14.57 -8.00
C GLU A 229 -29.96 13.08 -8.38
N ALA A 230 -31.01 12.33 -8.17
CA ALA A 230 -31.10 10.90 -8.48
C ALA A 230 -30.90 10.57 -9.98
N VAL A 231 -31.11 11.56 -10.88
CA VAL A 231 -30.86 11.37 -12.32
C VAL A 231 -29.47 11.82 -12.77
N VAL A 232 -28.67 12.32 -11.85
CA VAL A 232 -27.30 12.78 -12.13
C VAL A 232 -26.30 11.72 -11.67
N ARG A 233 -25.34 11.37 -12.52
CA ARG A 233 -24.28 10.43 -12.20
C ARG A 233 -22.92 11.00 -12.51
N TYR A 234 -21.91 10.51 -11.79
CA TYR A 234 -20.51 10.77 -12.06
C TYR A 234 -19.90 9.58 -12.80
N GLU A 235 -19.22 9.82 -13.91
CA GLU A 235 -18.59 8.77 -14.73
C GLU A 235 -17.36 9.33 -15.44
N ASP A 236 -16.20 8.74 -15.19
CA ASP A 236 -14.93 9.06 -15.86
C ASP A 236 -14.61 10.56 -15.98
N GLY A 237 -14.65 11.29 -14.85
CA GLY A 237 -14.36 12.71 -14.82
C GLY A 237 -15.46 13.60 -15.40
N CYS A 238 -16.63 13.05 -15.63
CA CYS A 238 -17.79 13.76 -16.15
C CYS A 238 -19.00 13.63 -15.22
N ILE A 239 -19.76 14.67 -15.13
CA ILE A 239 -21.06 14.72 -14.48
C ILE A 239 -22.12 14.69 -15.58
N ILE A 240 -23.02 13.73 -15.55
CA ILE A 240 -23.97 13.42 -16.60
C ILE A 240 -25.38 13.44 -16.02
N GLY A 241 -26.24 14.27 -16.59
CA GLY A 241 -27.67 14.35 -16.27
C GLY A 241 -28.55 13.76 -17.36
N SER A 242 -29.86 14.06 -17.29
CA SER A 242 -30.82 13.80 -18.36
C SER A 242 -30.68 14.80 -19.53
N GLU A 243 -31.31 14.51 -20.67
CA GLU A 243 -31.45 15.46 -21.80
C GLU A 243 -30.11 15.98 -22.39
N ASN A 244 -29.05 15.17 -22.44
CA ASN A 244 -27.71 15.55 -22.88
C ASN A 244 -26.99 16.56 -21.95
N ASN A 245 -27.47 16.81 -20.75
CA ASN A 245 -26.79 17.61 -19.75
C ASN A 245 -25.49 16.93 -19.36
N ARG A 246 -24.37 17.63 -19.54
CA ARG A 246 -23.03 17.13 -19.24
C ARG A 246 -22.11 18.28 -18.86
N PHE A 247 -21.33 18.05 -17.81
CA PHE A 247 -20.11 18.81 -17.51
C PHE A 247 -18.93 17.87 -17.41
N THR A 248 -17.78 18.29 -17.86
CA THR A 248 -16.49 17.73 -17.40
C THR A 248 -16.24 18.22 -15.97
N PHE A 249 -15.37 17.52 -15.24
CA PHE A 249 -14.93 17.95 -13.91
C PHE A 249 -14.50 19.44 -13.90
N LYS A 250 -13.68 19.82 -14.86
CA LYS A 250 -13.15 21.19 -14.99
C LYS A 250 -14.21 22.24 -15.31
N GLU A 251 -15.16 21.90 -16.17
CA GLU A 251 -16.25 22.84 -16.51
C GLU A 251 -17.14 23.13 -15.31
N LEU A 252 -17.45 22.11 -14.50
CA LEU A 252 -18.22 22.31 -13.27
C LEU A 252 -17.39 23.01 -12.20
N ALA A 253 -16.11 22.65 -12.05
CA ALA A 253 -15.19 23.32 -11.12
C ALA A 253 -15.17 24.85 -11.33
N ALA A 254 -15.13 25.29 -12.58
CA ALA A 254 -15.18 26.74 -12.90
C ALA A 254 -16.48 27.45 -12.44
N LYS A 255 -17.53 26.71 -12.16
CA LYS A 255 -18.85 27.27 -11.77
C LYS A 255 -19.10 27.23 -10.26
N ILE A 256 -18.34 26.47 -9.47
CA ILE A 256 -18.66 26.17 -8.06
C ILE A 256 -18.79 27.43 -7.20
N ASN A 257 -17.92 28.42 -7.39
CA ASN A 257 -17.93 29.65 -6.58
C ASN A 257 -19.17 30.52 -6.83
N ALA A 258 -19.72 30.49 -8.04
CA ALA A 258 -20.93 31.24 -8.40
C ALA A 258 -22.23 30.48 -8.06
N THR A 259 -22.14 29.18 -7.73
CA THR A 259 -23.31 28.30 -7.62
C THR A 259 -23.44 27.63 -6.26
N GLY A 260 -22.84 28.14 -5.20
CA GLY A 260 -23.00 27.60 -3.83
C GLY A 260 -21.71 27.43 -3.05
N GLY A 261 -20.55 27.89 -3.58
CA GLY A 261 -19.28 27.90 -2.90
C GLY A 261 -18.46 26.61 -3.03
N PRO A 262 -17.39 26.47 -2.25
CA PRO A 262 -16.39 25.42 -2.41
C PRO A 262 -16.97 24.00 -2.29
N ILE A 263 -16.34 23.04 -2.98
CA ILE A 263 -16.57 21.61 -2.86
C ILE A 263 -15.31 21.00 -2.23
N ALA A 264 -15.50 20.29 -1.12
CA ALA A 264 -14.43 19.62 -0.41
C ALA A 264 -14.88 18.26 0.14
N GLY A 265 -14.09 17.22 -0.12
CA GLY A 265 -14.30 15.88 0.38
C GLY A 265 -13.37 15.53 1.54
N ARG A 266 -13.80 14.59 2.41
CA ARG A 266 -13.08 14.14 3.60
C ARG A 266 -13.39 12.68 3.96
#